data_a887cf71de1dc1f707a5367c3041ec5a
#
_entry.id   a887cf71de1dc1f707a5367c3041ec5a
#
_cell.length_a   1.000
_cell.length_b   1.000
_cell.length_c   1.000
_cell.angle_alpha   90.00
_cell.angle_beta   90.00
_cell.angle_gamma   90.00
#
_symmetry.space_group_name_H-M   'P 1'
#
loop_
_entity.id
_entity.type
_entity.pdbx_description
1 polymer ?
#
loop_
_entity_poly.entity_id
_entity_poly.type
_entity_poly.pdbx_seq_one_letter_code
_entity_poly.pdbx_strand_id
1 'polypeptide(L)'
;MITILELSMRREKIGAIIRKERKKKFKSQAAFADSIREKLNLQPEAITQGTVSNWENGNSLPSLDYLLAMSRIFNCDCGYLLGDYDEHTRDSMDICKATGLSEESVNTLCNLKSWGVEAELTSVIDGLISDLNHGEKGASLAPLVYLIHWFLTYKGSGKIDKMVHTNGEIVDCHDLDGYIPNSVKLNDRIIENAALMEIQQGLISLKKRFLRKERGKSGKH
;
A
#
# COMPACT_ATOMS: atom_id res chain seq x y z
N MET A 1 -20.65 -28.45 -12.44
CA MET A 1 -22.08 -28.07 -12.37
C MET A 1 -22.23 -27.09 -11.24
N ILE A 2 -22.72 -25.87 -11.48
CA ILE A 2 -22.92 -24.85 -10.43
C ILE A 2 -24.15 -25.23 -9.62
N THR A 3 -24.03 -25.29 -8.31
CA THR A 3 -25.14 -25.64 -7.41
C THR A 3 -26.01 -24.42 -7.08
N ILE A 4 -27.27 -24.67 -6.69
CA ILE A 4 -28.21 -23.60 -6.24
C ILE A 4 -27.62 -22.87 -5.04
N LEU A 5 -26.91 -23.56 -4.16
CA LEU A 5 -26.27 -22.98 -2.97
C LEU A 5 -25.15 -22.00 -3.38
N GLU A 6 -24.31 -22.39 -4.32
CA GLU A 6 -23.25 -21.50 -4.84
C GLU A 6 -23.82 -20.24 -5.48
N LEU A 7 -24.93 -20.33 -6.21
CA LEU A 7 -25.62 -19.19 -6.78
C LEU A 7 -26.20 -18.26 -5.70
N SER A 8 -26.77 -18.83 -4.63
CA SER A 8 -27.30 -18.05 -3.50
C SER A 8 -26.18 -17.28 -2.80
N MET A 9 -25.09 -17.94 -2.44
CA MET A 9 -23.92 -17.32 -1.80
C MET A 9 -23.33 -16.22 -2.68
N ARG A 10 -23.29 -16.42 -4.00
CA ARG A 10 -22.79 -15.40 -4.94
C ARG A 10 -23.70 -14.17 -4.99
N ARG A 11 -25.03 -14.35 -4.97
CA ARG A 11 -25.99 -13.23 -4.91
C ARG A 11 -25.82 -12.41 -3.63
N GLU A 12 -25.65 -13.06 -2.49
CA GLU A 12 -25.41 -12.40 -1.21
C GLU A 12 -24.09 -11.61 -1.22
N LYS A 13 -23.01 -12.19 -1.77
CA LYS A 13 -21.73 -11.50 -1.93
C LYS A 13 -21.85 -10.23 -2.79
N ILE A 14 -22.53 -10.34 -3.94
CA ILE A 14 -22.78 -9.20 -4.85
C ILE A 14 -23.59 -8.11 -4.12
N GLY A 15 -24.66 -8.49 -3.43
CA GLY A 15 -25.49 -7.57 -2.67
C GLY A 15 -24.72 -6.85 -1.57
N ALA A 16 -23.84 -7.56 -0.85
CA ALA A 16 -22.98 -7.01 0.18
C ALA A 16 -21.98 -5.98 -0.40
N ILE A 17 -21.39 -6.25 -1.56
CA ILE A 17 -20.49 -5.34 -2.26
C ILE A 17 -21.23 -4.06 -2.67
N ILE A 18 -22.39 -4.20 -3.33
CA ILE A 18 -23.22 -3.05 -3.74
C ILE A 18 -23.56 -2.19 -2.52
N ARG A 19 -23.97 -2.80 -1.41
CA ARG A 19 -24.30 -2.11 -0.16
C ARG A 19 -23.09 -1.37 0.42
N LYS A 20 -21.90 -2.02 0.42
CA LYS A 20 -20.64 -1.44 0.89
C LYS A 20 -20.30 -0.18 0.10
N GLU A 21 -20.31 -0.25 -1.23
CA GLU A 21 -19.92 0.86 -2.09
C GLU A 21 -20.96 1.99 -2.07
N ARG A 22 -22.26 1.66 -2.06
CA ARG A 22 -23.31 2.67 -1.87
C ARG A 22 -23.12 3.45 -0.58
N LYS A 23 -22.89 2.79 0.55
CA LYS A 23 -22.74 3.47 1.85
C LYS A 23 -21.57 4.46 1.88
N LYS A 24 -20.53 4.26 1.08
CA LYS A 24 -19.40 5.20 0.96
C LYS A 24 -19.82 6.50 0.26
N LYS A 25 -20.72 6.43 -0.74
CA LYS A 25 -21.04 7.56 -1.63
C LYS A 25 -22.43 8.14 -1.40
N PHE A 26 -23.38 7.35 -0.94
CA PHE A 26 -24.81 7.73 -0.84
C PHE A 26 -25.37 7.46 0.54
N LYS A 27 -26.09 8.44 1.08
CA LYS A 27 -26.72 8.33 2.41
C LYS A 27 -27.93 7.36 2.43
N SER A 28 -28.61 7.17 1.28
CA SER A 28 -29.79 6.33 1.20
C SER A 28 -29.83 5.48 -0.08
N GLN A 29 -30.62 4.40 -0.06
CA GLN A 29 -30.90 3.59 -1.24
C GLN A 29 -31.68 4.36 -2.31
N ALA A 30 -32.53 5.31 -1.90
CA ALA A 30 -33.27 6.16 -2.81
C ALA A 30 -32.31 7.08 -3.60
N ALA A 31 -31.39 7.78 -2.91
CA ALA A 31 -30.39 8.63 -3.57
C ALA A 31 -29.50 7.85 -4.55
N PHE A 32 -29.20 6.59 -4.25
CA PHE A 32 -28.46 5.73 -5.17
C PHE A 32 -29.31 5.32 -6.38
N ALA A 33 -30.59 4.99 -6.18
CA ALA A 33 -31.51 4.72 -7.29
C ALA A 33 -31.62 5.93 -8.23
N ASP A 34 -31.71 7.14 -7.67
CA ASP A 34 -31.74 8.40 -8.45
C ASP A 34 -30.47 8.55 -9.31
N SER A 35 -29.30 8.31 -8.74
CA SER A 35 -28.03 8.40 -9.45
C SER A 35 -27.92 7.38 -10.60
N ILE A 36 -28.44 6.16 -10.44
CA ILE A 36 -28.46 5.18 -11.52
C ILE A 36 -29.44 5.62 -12.63
N ARG A 37 -30.63 6.13 -12.27
CA ARG A 37 -31.59 6.65 -13.23
C ARG A 37 -31.02 7.81 -14.06
N GLU A 38 -30.39 8.74 -13.40
CA GLU A 38 -29.70 9.86 -14.06
C GLU A 38 -28.61 9.35 -15.03
N LYS A 39 -27.78 8.40 -14.58
CA LYS A 39 -26.69 7.86 -15.39
C LYS A 39 -27.14 7.14 -16.65
N LEU A 40 -28.31 6.51 -16.60
CA LEU A 40 -28.91 5.74 -17.70
C LEU A 40 -30.04 6.48 -18.42
N ASN A 41 -30.34 7.70 -18.01
CA ASN A 41 -31.48 8.51 -18.52
C ASN A 41 -32.82 7.76 -18.51
N LEU A 42 -33.14 7.16 -17.35
CA LEU A 42 -34.33 6.36 -17.15
C LEU A 42 -35.48 7.14 -16.50
N GLN A 43 -36.71 6.64 -16.71
CA GLN A 43 -37.88 7.16 -16.03
C GLN A 43 -37.86 6.88 -14.52
N PRO A 44 -38.57 7.71 -13.69
CA PRO A 44 -38.54 7.57 -12.22
C PRO A 44 -38.94 6.18 -11.70
N GLU A 45 -39.83 5.49 -12.40
CA GLU A 45 -40.37 4.18 -12.00
C GLU A 45 -39.45 3.00 -12.34
N ALA A 46 -38.43 3.21 -13.19
CA ALA A 46 -37.59 2.14 -13.69
C ALA A 46 -36.75 1.48 -12.57
N ILE A 47 -36.32 2.25 -11.59
CA ILE A 47 -35.58 1.79 -10.42
C ILE A 47 -36.05 2.55 -9.19
N THR A 48 -36.42 1.82 -8.16
CA THR A 48 -36.90 2.36 -6.89
C THR A 48 -35.95 2.00 -5.74
N GLN A 49 -36.15 2.59 -4.56
CA GLN A 49 -35.48 2.16 -3.34
C GLN A 49 -35.66 0.64 -3.11
N GLY A 50 -36.86 0.11 -3.35
CA GLY A 50 -37.15 -1.32 -3.21
C GLY A 50 -36.31 -2.20 -4.14
N THR A 51 -36.07 -1.72 -5.36
CA THR A 51 -35.20 -2.42 -6.32
C THR A 51 -33.76 -2.50 -5.78
N VAL A 52 -33.23 -1.40 -5.29
CA VAL A 52 -31.89 -1.35 -4.68
C VAL A 52 -31.81 -2.23 -3.43
N SER A 53 -32.86 -2.21 -2.59
CA SER A 53 -32.96 -3.07 -1.40
C SER A 53 -32.92 -4.56 -1.77
N ASN A 54 -33.60 -4.97 -2.83
CA ASN A 54 -33.60 -6.35 -3.31
C ASN A 54 -32.20 -6.78 -3.79
N TRP A 55 -31.46 -5.90 -4.48
CA TRP A 55 -30.08 -6.18 -4.89
C TRP A 55 -29.16 -6.33 -3.68
N GLU A 56 -29.24 -5.40 -2.72
CA GLU A 56 -28.38 -5.40 -1.53
C GLU A 56 -28.63 -6.60 -0.59
N ASN A 57 -29.84 -7.17 -0.63
CA ASN A 57 -30.19 -8.36 0.15
C ASN A 57 -30.02 -9.67 -0.62
N GLY A 58 -29.55 -9.62 -1.88
CA GLY A 58 -29.38 -10.82 -2.72
C GLY A 58 -30.68 -11.44 -3.22
N ASN A 59 -31.82 -10.77 -3.04
CA ASN A 59 -33.15 -11.25 -3.50
C ASN A 59 -33.26 -11.23 -5.03
N SER A 60 -32.58 -10.29 -5.68
CA SER A 60 -32.45 -10.21 -7.14
C SER A 60 -31.07 -9.70 -7.53
N LEU A 61 -30.68 -9.94 -8.78
CA LEU A 61 -29.45 -9.39 -9.34
C LEU A 61 -29.76 -8.18 -10.23
N PRO A 62 -28.91 -7.16 -10.25
CA PRO A 62 -28.99 -6.10 -11.26
C PRO A 62 -28.73 -6.66 -12.66
N SER A 63 -29.39 -6.08 -13.67
CA SER A 63 -29.05 -6.35 -15.07
C SER A 63 -27.65 -5.85 -15.42
N LEU A 64 -27.13 -6.26 -16.57
CA LEU A 64 -25.83 -5.81 -17.07
C LEU A 64 -25.76 -4.29 -17.17
N ASP A 65 -26.82 -3.63 -17.64
CA ASP A 65 -26.84 -2.17 -17.80
C ASP A 65 -26.72 -1.46 -16.45
N TYR A 66 -27.37 -1.99 -15.41
CA TYR A 66 -27.25 -1.47 -14.06
C TYR A 66 -25.87 -1.72 -13.47
N LEU A 67 -25.27 -2.88 -13.72
CA LEU A 67 -23.90 -3.16 -13.30
C LEU A 67 -22.88 -2.22 -13.97
N LEU A 68 -23.03 -1.94 -15.26
CA LEU A 68 -22.20 -0.99 -15.99
C LEU A 68 -22.38 0.46 -15.47
N ALA A 69 -23.61 0.85 -15.13
CA ALA A 69 -23.85 2.14 -14.50
C ALA A 69 -23.20 2.23 -13.11
N MET A 70 -23.35 1.19 -12.29
CA MET A 70 -22.74 1.10 -10.96
C MET A 70 -21.20 1.14 -11.02
N SER A 71 -20.60 0.43 -11.96
CA SER A 71 -19.16 0.42 -12.20
C SER A 71 -18.63 1.84 -12.42
N ARG A 72 -19.32 2.63 -13.23
CA ARG A 72 -18.96 4.04 -13.47
C ARG A 72 -19.22 4.94 -12.26
N ILE A 73 -20.32 4.72 -11.53
CA ILE A 73 -20.68 5.48 -10.32
C ILE A 73 -19.65 5.22 -9.21
N PHE A 74 -19.26 3.96 -9.02
CA PHE A 74 -18.35 3.55 -7.96
C PHE A 74 -16.88 3.66 -8.36
N ASN A 75 -16.58 3.85 -9.65
CA ASN A 75 -15.24 3.85 -10.22
C ASN A 75 -14.53 2.51 -9.93
N CYS A 76 -15.15 1.43 -10.34
CA CYS A 76 -14.65 0.07 -10.18
C CYS A 76 -15.03 -0.80 -11.37
N ASP A 77 -14.38 -1.94 -11.53
CA ASP A 77 -14.71 -2.91 -12.57
C ASP A 77 -15.97 -3.71 -12.25
N CYS A 78 -16.67 -4.18 -13.28
CA CYS A 78 -17.81 -5.08 -13.08
C CYS A 78 -17.43 -6.38 -12.39
N GLY A 79 -16.21 -6.91 -12.62
CA GLY A 79 -15.71 -8.11 -11.96
C GLY A 79 -15.63 -7.95 -10.43
N TYR A 80 -15.23 -6.78 -9.94
CA TYR A 80 -15.30 -6.45 -8.51
C TYR A 80 -16.73 -6.49 -8.00
N LEU A 81 -17.68 -5.84 -8.69
CA LEU A 81 -19.10 -5.86 -8.32
C LEU A 81 -19.69 -7.27 -8.32
N LEU A 82 -19.22 -8.13 -9.24
CA LEU A 82 -19.61 -9.53 -9.32
C LEU A 82 -18.91 -10.43 -8.29
N GLY A 83 -17.95 -9.86 -7.52
CA GLY A 83 -17.22 -10.57 -6.49
C GLY A 83 -16.19 -11.56 -7.02
N ASP A 84 -15.66 -11.34 -8.23
CA ASP A 84 -14.60 -12.16 -8.81
C ASP A 84 -13.25 -11.88 -8.17
N TYR A 85 -13.05 -10.65 -7.65
CA TYR A 85 -11.88 -10.22 -6.89
C TYR A 85 -12.27 -9.14 -5.86
N ASP A 86 -11.39 -8.82 -4.93
CA ASP A 86 -11.69 -7.97 -3.77
C ASP A 86 -11.25 -6.52 -3.95
N GLU A 87 -10.36 -6.22 -4.90
CA GLU A 87 -9.91 -4.88 -5.28
C GLU A 87 -10.82 -4.25 -6.33
N HIS A 88 -10.89 -2.90 -6.37
CA HIS A 88 -11.82 -2.18 -7.28
C HIS A 88 -11.53 -2.41 -8.76
N THR A 89 -10.28 -2.68 -9.13
CA THR A 89 -9.89 -2.97 -10.51
C THR A 89 -9.03 -4.23 -10.58
N ARG A 90 -9.07 -4.92 -11.72
CA ARG A 90 -8.24 -6.09 -11.97
C ARG A 90 -6.75 -5.74 -11.96
N ASP A 91 -6.39 -4.60 -12.54
CA ASP A 91 -5.00 -4.15 -12.58
C ASP A 91 -4.48 -3.91 -11.15
N SER A 92 -5.27 -3.27 -10.28
CA SER A 92 -4.92 -3.11 -8.87
C SER A 92 -4.74 -4.46 -8.18
N MET A 93 -5.63 -5.43 -8.42
CA MET A 93 -5.52 -6.78 -7.87
C MET A 93 -4.22 -7.46 -8.29
N ASP A 94 -3.87 -7.41 -9.58
CA ASP A 94 -2.67 -8.06 -10.10
C ASP A 94 -1.40 -7.41 -9.51
N ILE A 95 -1.37 -6.09 -9.37
CA ILE A 95 -0.27 -5.35 -8.71
C ILE A 95 -0.20 -5.69 -7.22
N CYS A 96 -1.32 -5.67 -6.49
CA CYS A 96 -1.37 -6.03 -5.07
C CYS A 96 -0.84 -7.45 -4.83
N LYS A 97 -1.25 -8.43 -5.64
CA LYS A 97 -0.77 -9.81 -5.54
C LYS A 97 0.71 -9.95 -5.86
N ALA A 98 1.19 -9.25 -6.87
CA ALA A 98 2.58 -9.33 -7.29
C ALA A 98 3.54 -8.64 -6.31
N THR A 99 3.10 -7.55 -5.66
CA THR A 99 3.96 -6.68 -4.85
C THR A 99 3.72 -6.80 -3.34
N GLY A 100 2.57 -7.32 -2.91
CA GLY A 100 2.12 -7.30 -1.52
C GLY A 100 1.67 -5.92 -1.03
N LEU A 101 1.58 -4.92 -1.89
CA LEU A 101 1.07 -3.59 -1.55
C LEU A 101 -0.44 -3.61 -1.33
N SER A 102 -0.94 -2.73 -0.47
CA SER A 102 -2.37 -2.51 -0.32
C SER A 102 -2.96 -1.81 -1.55
N GLU A 103 -4.27 -2.01 -1.82
CA GLU A 103 -4.98 -1.30 -2.89
C GLU A 103 -4.87 0.22 -2.76
N GLU A 104 -4.92 0.75 -1.53
CA GLU A 104 -4.77 2.18 -1.26
C GLU A 104 -3.39 2.68 -1.70
N SER A 105 -2.32 1.92 -1.43
CA SER A 105 -0.96 2.24 -1.87
C SER A 105 -0.84 2.21 -3.39
N VAL A 106 -1.42 1.21 -4.04
CA VAL A 106 -1.44 1.10 -5.51
C VAL A 106 -2.19 2.28 -6.13
N ASN A 107 -3.38 2.61 -5.63
CA ASN A 107 -4.16 3.75 -6.10
C ASN A 107 -3.41 5.08 -5.90
N THR A 108 -2.71 5.24 -4.79
CA THR A 108 -1.87 6.41 -4.53
C THR A 108 -0.77 6.53 -5.58
N LEU A 109 -0.04 5.44 -5.87
CA LEU A 109 1.00 5.42 -6.91
C LEU A 109 0.42 5.74 -8.30
N CYS A 110 -0.72 5.20 -8.66
CA CYS A 110 -1.41 5.49 -9.92
C CYS A 110 -1.83 6.97 -10.02
N ASN A 111 -2.25 7.57 -8.90
CA ASN A 111 -2.69 8.96 -8.85
C ASN A 111 -1.54 9.98 -8.86
N LEU A 112 -0.29 9.57 -8.62
CA LEU A 112 0.88 10.47 -8.73
C LEU A 112 0.93 11.18 -10.08
N LYS A 113 0.47 10.52 -11.14
CA LYS A 113 0.34 11.11 -12.48
C LYS A 113 -0.52 12.37 -12.51
N SER A 114 -1.61 12.37 -11.76
CA SER A 114 -2.58 13.48 -11.74
C SER A 114 -2.12 14.68 -10.91
N TRP A 115 -1.12 14.50 -10.04
CA TRP A 115 -0.67 15.54 -9.11
C TRP A 115 0.44 16.45 -9.68
N GLY A 116 0.90 16.21 -10.92
CA GLY A 116 1.90 17.05 -11.59
C GLY A 116 3.33 16.92 -11.03
N VAL A 117 3.55 16.06 -10.03
CA VAL A 117 4.87 15.74 -9.43
C VAL A 117 5.38 14.37 -9.86
N GLU A 118 4.81 13.82 -10.90
CA GLU A 118 4.97 12.43 -11.33
C GLU A 118 6.44 12.04 -11.58
N ALA A 119 7.17 12.85 -12.34
CA ALA A 119 8.51 12.48 -12.77
C ALA A 119 9.52 12.47 -11.61
N GLU A 120 9.40 13.42 -10.69
CA GLU A 120 10.32 13.56 -9.57
C GLU A 120 10.05 12.51 -8.49
N LEU A 121 8.79 12.37 -8.06
CA LEU A 121 8.41 11.45 -6.99
C LEU A 121 8.52 9.99 -7.43
N THR A 122 8.10 9.67 -8.65
CA THR A 122 8.25 8.32 -9.22
C THR A 122 9.74 7.95 -9.32
N SER A 123 10.61 8.90 -9.69
CA SER A 123 12.05 8.67 -9.75
C SER A 123 12.66 8.40 -8.37
N VAL A 124 12.17 9.05 -7.31
CA VAL A 124 12.60 8.77 -5.92
C VAL A 124 12.16 7.36 -5.50
N ILE A 125 10.91 6.99 -5.74
CA ILE A 125 10.38 5.67 -5.42
C ILE A 125 11.14 4.57 -6.17
N ASP A 126 11.36 4.76 -7.49
CA ASP A 126 12.15 3.85 -8.32
C ASP A 126 13.58 3.70 -7.79
N GLY A 127 14.20 4.82 -7.37
CA GLY A 127 15.52 4.83 -6.75
C GLY A 127 15.58 4.02 -5.45
N LEU A 128 14.56 4.13 -4.60
CA LEU A 128 14.48 3.36 -3.35
C LEU A 128 14.25 1.87 -3.60
N ILE A 129 13.39 1.52 -4.55
CA ILE A 129 13.13 0.12 -4.93
C ILE A 129 14.37 -0.50 -5.59
N SER A 130 15.04 0.24 -6.49
CA SER A 130 16.26 -0.23 -7.15
C SER A 130 17.42 -0.44 -6.18
N ASP A 131 17.43 0.27 -5.05
CA ASP A 131 18.45 0.11 -4.01
C ASP A 131 18.36 -1.27 -3.33
N LEU A 132 17.17 -1.88 -3.29
CA LEU A 132 16.99 -3.25 -2.76
C LEU A 132 17.77 -4.30 -3.54
N ASN A 133 17.96 -4.11 -4.87
CA ASN A 133 18.69 -5.06 -5.71
C ASN A 133 20.22 -4.95 -5.60
N HIS A 134 20.76 -3.88 -5.02
CA HIS A 134 22.20 -3.66 -4.93
C HIS A 134 22.83 -4.33 -3.71
N GLY A 135 22.05 -4.85 -2.77
CA GLY A 135 22.52 -5.59 -1.59
C GLY A 135 23.15 -6.94 -1.86
N GLU A 136 22.92 -7.54 -3.05
CA GLU A 136 23.42 -8.89 -3.38
C GLU A 136 24.90 -8.93 -3.89
N LYS A 137 25.50 -7.80 -4.24
CA LYS A 137 26.85 -7.74 -4.82
C LYS A 137 27.86 -7.00 -3.96
N GLY A 138 27.99 -7.37 -2.69
CA GLY A 138 29.16 -6.98 -1.87
C GLY A 138 29.23 -5.50 -1.50
N ALA A 139 28.16 -4.75 -1.57
CA ALA A 139 28.10 -3.40 -1.02
C ALA A 139 28.06 -3.48 0.52
N SER A 140 29.00 -2.84 1.17
CA SER A 140 29.22 -2.80 2.63
C SER A 140 28.11 -2.12 3.44
N LEU A 141 27.04 -1.65 2.81
CA LEU A 141 25.93 -0.95 3.46
C LEU A 141 24.62 -1.72 3.21
N ALA A 142 23.91 -2.01 4.26
CA ALA A 142 22.56 -2.55 4.14
C ALA A 142 21.69 -1.58 3.30
N PRO A 143 20.82 -2.10 2.40
CA PRO A 143 19.93 -1.25 1.62
C PRO A 143 19.17 -0.28 2.52
N LEU A 144 19.07 0.99 2.10
CA LEU A 144 18.47 2.06 2.87
C LEU A 144 17.07 1.68 3.39
N VAL A 145 16.28 0.97 2.57
CA VAL A 145 14.93 0.53 2.92
C VAL A 145 14.94 -0.45 4.10
N TYR A 146 15.93 -1.37 4.18
CA TYR A 146 16.07 -2.28 5.32
C TYR A 146 16.48 -1.55 6.59
N LEU A 147 17.34 -0.55 6.49
CA LEU A 147 17.75 0.28 7.64
C LEU A 147 16.55 1.09 8.17
N ILE A 148 15.74 1.66 7.28
CA ILE A 148 14.50 2.37 7.65
C ILE A 148 13.52 1.39 8.30
N HIS A 149 13.28 0.23 7.68
CA HIS A 149 12.40 -0.79 8.25
C HIS A 149 12.84 -1.21 9.65
N TRP A 150 14.14 -1.53 9.80
CA TRP A 150 14.71 -1.92 11.08
C TRP A 150 14.51 -0.82 12.12
N PHE A 151 14.83 0.44 11.79
CA PHE A 151 14.66 1.58 12.69
C PHE A 151 13.21 1.78 13.14
N LEU A 152 12.25 1.67 12.21
CA LEU A 152 10.82 1.82 12.52
C LEU A 152 10.24 0.66 13.34
N THR A 153 10.82 -0.53 13.24
CA THR A 153 10.32 -1.73 13.92
C THR A 153 11.10 -2.06 15.19
N TYR A 154 12.21 -1.40 15.44
CA TYR A 154 13.05 -1.62 16.62
C TYR A 154 12.30 -1.19 17.88
N LYS A 155 12.09 -2.14 18.80
CA LYS A 155 11.36 -1.94 20.05
C LYS A 155 12.27 -1.78 21.28
N GLY A 156 13.58 -1.62 21.04
CA GLY A 156 14.59 -1.72 22.07
C GLY A 156 14.91 -3.19 22.44
N SER A 157 16.06 -3.40 23.00
CA SER A 157 16.52 -4.75 23.38
C SER A 157 16.18 -5.10 24.83
N GLY A 158 15.48 -4.23 25.56
CA GLY A 158 15.31 -4.34 26.98
C GLY A 158 16.60 -3.98 27.73
N LYS A 159 17.21 -4.90 28.42
CA LYS A 159 18.55 -4.70 28.99
C LYS A 159 19.60 -5.13 27.97
N ILE A 160 20.30 -4.17 27.35
CA ILE A 160 21.52 -4.48 26.61
C ILE A 160 22.65 -4.51 27.61
N ASP A 161 23.02 -5.70 28.02
CA ASP A 161 24.18 -5.92 28.90
C ASP A 161 25.44 -6.17 28.04
N LYS A 162 25.70 -5.29 27.05
CA LYS A 162 26.86 -5.37 26.17
C LYS A 162 27.67 -4.08 26.20
N MET A 163 28.98 -4.23 26.24
CA MET A 163 29.93 -3.13 26.09
C MET A 163 30.77 -3.34 24.86
N VAL A 164 31.10 -2.24 24.19
CA VAL A 164 32.01 -2.25 23.03
C VAL A 164 33.31 -1.61 23.46
N HIS A 165 34.42 -2.36 23.34
CA HIS A 165 35.75 -1.83 23.51
C HIS A 165 36.16 -0.92 22.34
N THR A 166 37.12 -0.03 22.56
CA THR A 166 37.67 0.86 21.51
C THR A 166 38.30 0.12 20.34
N ASN A 167 38.66 -1.17 20.54
CA ASN A 167 39.11 -2.06 19.48
C ASN A 167 37.96 -2.73 18.68
N GLY A 168 36.70 -2.44 19.00
CA GLY A 168 35.53 -3.02 18.36
C GLY A 168 35.03 -4.35 18.92
N GLU A 169 35.68 -4.89 19.96
CA GLU A 169 35.30 -6.14 20.60
C GLU A 169 34.02 -5.94 21.45
N ILE A 170 33.07 -6.85 21.33
CA ILE A 170 31.79 -6.81 22.06
C ILE A 170 31.87 -7.80 23.21
N VAL A 171 31.66 -7.34 24.44
CA VAL A 171 31.70 -8.13 25.67
C VAL A 171 30.34 -8.14 26.32
N ASP A 172 29.84 -9.31 26.72
CA ASP A 172 28.63 -9.43 27.53
C ASP A 172 28.90 -9.01 28.98
N CYS A 173 28.07 -8.14 29.53
CA CYS A 173 28.27 -7.55 30.85
C CYS A 173 27.50 -8.27 31.98
N HIS A 174 26.94 -9.46 31.70
CA HIS A 174 26.10 -10.18 32.67
C HIS A 174 26.83 -10.51 34.00
N ASP A 175 28.17 -10.57 33.97
CA ASP A 175 28.99 -10.98 35.11
C ASP A 175 29.94 -9.89 35.64
N LEU A 176 29.78 -8.63 35.18
CA LEU A 176 30.77 -7.60 35.50
C LEU A 176 30.12 -6.46 36.30
N ASP A 177 30.24 -6.51 37.62
CA ASP A 177 29.90 -5.42 38.57
C ASP A 177 30.93 -4.27 38.52
N GLY A 178 31.49 -3.95 37.36
CA GLY A 178 32.56 -2.99 37.28
C GLY A 178 32.72 -2.23 35.97
N TYR A 179 33.32 -1.02 36.09
CA TYR A 179 33.80 -0.22 34.97
C TYR A 179 34.90 -0.96 34.20
N ILE A 180 34.67 -1.24 32.91
CA ILE A 180 35.69 -1.74 31.99
C ILE A 180 36.36 -0.53 31.31
N PRO A 181 37.66 -0.28 31.52
CA PRO A 181 38.40 0.81 30.88
C PRO A 181 38.27 0.73 29.36
N ASN A 182 38.16 1.86 28.70
CA ASN A 182 38.08 1.97 27.23
C ASN A 182 36.90 1.25 26.57
N SER A 183 35.76 1.14 27.28
CA SER A 183 34.52 0.60 26.73
C SER A 183 33.34 1.56 26.89
N VAL A 184 32.39 1.42 25.99
CA VAL A 184 31.13 2.20 26.00
C VAL A 184 29.98 1.24 26.19
N LYS A 185 29.13 1.48 27.19
CA LYS A 185 27.91 0.71 27.39
C LYS A 185 26.95 1.00 26.23
N LEU A 186 26.59 -0.04 25.48
CA LEU A 186 25.55 0.08 24.49
C LEU A 186 24.21 0.26 25.19
N ASN A 187 23.43 1.21 24.72
CA ASN A 187 22.04 1.41 25.09
C ASN A 187 21.20 1.67 23.84
N ASP A 188 19.88 1.56 23.96
CA ASP A 188 18.97 1.73 22.83
C ASP A 188 19.21 3.04 22.09
N ARG A 189 19.50 4.14 22.80
CA ARG A 189 19.75 5.43 22.22
C ARG A 189 21.01 5.48 21.34
N ILE A 190 22.06 4.75 21.73
CA ILE A 190 23.30 4.67 20.92
C ILE A 190 23.01 3.86 19.65
N ILE A 191 22.25 2.78 19.77
CA ILE A 191 21.89 1.91 18.63
C ILE A 191 20.98 2.68 17.66
N GLU A 192 19.98 3.38 18.15
CA GLU A 192 19.08 4.23 17.34
C GLU A 192 19.84 5.34 16.63
N ASN A 193 20.75 6.02 17.33
CA ASN A 193 21.59 7.07 16.71
C ASN A 193 22.53 6.51 15.63
N ALA A 194 23.12 5.36 15.83
CA ALA A 194 23.94 4.69 14.82
C ALA A 194 23.11 4.37 13.56
N ALA A 195 21.91 3.81 13.74
CA ALA A 195 21.00 3.53 12.64
C ALA A 195 20.58 4.80 11.89
N LEU A 196 20.28 5.90 12.61
CA LEU A 196 19.96 7.18 12.00
C LEU A 196 21.12 7.73 11.18
N MET A 197 22.37 7.61 11.65
CA MET A 197 23.56 8.00 10.89
C MET A 197 23.69 7.19 9.59
N GLU A 198 23.50 5.89 9.63
CA GLU A 198 23.52 5.04 8.44
C GLU A 198 22.39 5.40 7.45
N ILE A 199 21.19 5.69 7.93
CA ILE A 199 20.07 6.16 7.11
C ILE A 199 20.44 7.50 6.45
N GLN A 200 21.03 8.45 7.18
CA GLN A 200 21.47 9.72 6.63
C GLN A 200 22.51 9.53 5.52
N GLN A 201 23.49 8.65 5.71
CA GLN A 201 24.51 8.35 4.69
C GLN A 201 23.87 7.71 3.44
N GLY A 202 22.91 6.80 3.64
CA GLY A 202 22.12 6.20 2.56
C GLY A 202 21.38 7.26 1.74
N LEU A 203 20.68 8.20 2.41
CA LEU A 203 19.97 9.31 1.76
C LEU A 203 20.92 10.23 1.00
N ILE A 204 22.10 10.56 1.54
CA ILE A 204 23.12 11.36 0.86
C ILE A 204 23.61 10.64 -0.40
N SER A 205 23.84 9.34 -0.32
CA SER A 205 24.27 8.51 -1.45
C SER A 205 23.20 8.45 -2.53
N LEU A 206 21.93 8.30 -2.14
CA LEU A 206 20.78 8.36 -3.04
C LEU A 206 20.72 9.72 -3.76
N LYS A 207 20.78 10.82 -3.02
CA LYS A 207 20.80 12.18 -3.57
C LYS A 207 21.92 12.35 -4.60
N LYS A 208 23.14 11.87 -4.34
CA LYS A 208 24.26 11.96 -5.28
C LYS A 208 23.97 11.17 -6.57
N ARG A 209 23.30 10.01 -6.49
CA ARG A 209 22.88 9.22 -7.66
C ARG A 209 21.85 9.96 -8.52
N PHE A 210 20.86 10.59 -7.89
CA PHE A 210 19.87 11.42 -8.60
C PHE A 210 20.54 12.56 -9.37
N LEU A 211 21.39 13.36 -8.72
CA LEU A 211 22.08 14.48 -9.34
C LEU A 211 22.98 14.06 -10.50
N ARG A 212 23.56 12.84 -10.47
CA ARG A 212 24.34 12.32 -11.60
C ARG A 212 23.45 11.92 -12.79
N LYS A 213 22.27 11.31 -12.53
CA LYS A 213 21.31 10.97 -13.60
C LYS A 213 20.82 12.22 -14.34
N GLU A 214 20.54 13.31 -13.63
CA GLU A 214 20.12 14.59 -14.23
C GLU A 214 21.20 15.21 -15.11
N ARG A 215 22.44 15.27 -14.65
CA ARG A 215 23.58 15.79 -15.43
C ARG A 215 23.85 14.96 -16.70
N GLY A 216 23.62 13.65 -16.66
CA GLY A 216 23.76 12.78 -17.82
C GLY A 216 22.66 12.97 -18.88
N LYS A 217 21.48 13.48 -18.50
CA LYS A 217 20.39 13.82 -19.42
C LYS A 217 20.58 15.18 -20.10
N SER A 218 21.15 16.16 -19.41
CA SER A 218 21.36 17.53 -19.93
C SER A 218 22.56 17.65 -20.89
N GLY A 219 23.41 16.64 -21.01
CA GLY A 219 24.57 16.61 -21.91
C GLY A 219 24.31 15.93 -23.26
N LYS A 220 23.07 15.62 -23.62
CA LYS A 220 22.66 14.97 -24.89
C LYS A 220 21.76 15.85 -25.77
N HIS A 221 21.85 17.17 -25.65
CA HIS A 221 21.23 18.12 -26.58
C HIS A 221 22.28 18.89 -27.35
#